data_5c5d6fb0eb1601aa605a7f44aa71aa16
#
_entry.id   5c5d6fb0eb1601aa605a7f44aa71aa16
#
_cell.length_a   1.000
_cell.length_b   1.000
_cell.length_c   1.000
_cell.angle_alpha   90.00
_cell.angle_beta   90.00
_cell.angle_gamma   90.00
#
_symmetry.space_group_name_H-M   'P 1'
#
loop_
_entity.id
_entity.type
_entity.pdbx_description
1 polymer ?
#
loop_
_entity_poly.entity_id
_entity_poly.type
_entity_poly.pdbx_seq_one_letter_code
_entity_poly.pdbx_strand_id
1 'polypeptide(L)'
;MEIDITKQADFNVKYKNNSEFDLSVNVTKSGVAYDMSGKTIRAMVKANRNYQSYLYLMSSGSEITISTANLTFSKVMNIKQDTVYIDIYNETDQDYIGGGLIKVKRNITT
;
A
#
# COMPACT_ATOMS: atom_id res chain seq x y z
N MET A 1 -3.43 1.57 10.97
CA MET A 1 -2.61 0.36 10.78
C MET A 1 -1.17 0.68 11.07
N GLU A 2 -0.46 -0.23 11.66
CA GLU A 2 0.95 -0.06 11.99
C GLU A 2 1.78 -1.18 11.37
N ILE A 3 2.90 -0.82 10.76
CA ILE A 3 3.83 -1.77 10.14
C ILE A 3 5.23 -1.50 10.69
N ASP A 4 5.91 -2.56 11.17
CA ASP A 4 7.33 -2.50 11.48
C ASP A 4 8.11 -3.17 10.34
N ILE A 5 9.00 -2.41 9.70
CA ILE A 5 9.70 -2.89 8.50
C ILE A 5 10.64 -4.05 8.79
N THR A 6 11.06 -4.23 10.05
CA THR A 6 11.93 -5.35 10.44
C THR A 6 11.18 -6.66 10.61
N LYS A 7 9.85 -6.63 10.65
CA LYS A 7 9.01 -7.80 10.90
C LYS A 7 8.33 -8.35 9.66
N GLN A 8 8.59 -7.76 8.50
CA GLN A 8 7.98 -8.19 7.22
C GLN A 8 6.48 -8.36 7.34
N ALA A 9 5.80 -7.29 7.76
CA ALA A 9 4.37 -7.32 7.99
C ALA A 9 3.59 -7.71 6.74
N ASP A 10 2.65 -8.62 6.90
CA ASP A 10 1.75 -9.08 5.85
C ASP A 10 0.33 -8.77 6.33
N PHE A 11 -0.27 -7.71 5.80
CA PHE A 11 -1.57 -7.26 6.27
C PHE A 11 -2.68 -7.63 5.30
N ASN A 12 -3.92 -7.61 5.80
CA ASN A 12 -5.11 -7.84 5.01
C ASN A 12 -6.01 -6.62 5.11
N VAL A 13 -6.43 -6.11 3.97
CA VAL A 13 -7.38 -5.00 3.91
C VAL A 13 -8.52 -5.35 2.96
N LYS A 14 -9.66 -4.71 3.16
CA LYS A 14 -10.81 -4.83 2.28
C LYS A 14 -10.96 -3.56 1.48
N TYR A 15 -11.29 -3.72 0.21
CA TYR A 15 -11.47 -2.60 -0.69
C TYR A 15 -12.79 -2.75 -1.44
N LYS A 16 -13.62 -1.71 -1.40
CA LYS A 16 -14.84 -1.65 -2.20
C LYS A 16 -14.49 -1.12 -3.58
N ASN A 17 -14.69 -1.94 -4.61
CA ASN A 17 -14.31 -1.59 -5.98
C ASN A 17 -14.97 -0.29 -6.44
N ASN A 18 -14.24 0.50 -7.22
CA ASN A 18 -14.67 1.81 -7.74
C ASN A 18 -14.90 2.86 -6.67
N SER A 19 -14.52 2.61 -5.42
CA SER A 19 -14.49 3.63 -4.37
C SER A 19 -13.08 4.09 -4.13
N GLU A 20 -12.90 5.07 -3.25
CA GLU A 20 -11.57 5.53 -2.87
C GLU A 20 -10.88 4.50 -1.99
N PHE A 21 -9.70 4.06 -2.40
CA PHE A 21 -8.83 3.24 -1.56
C PHE A 21 -8.18 4.17 -0.55
N ASP A 22 -8.67 4.15 0.67
CA ASP A 22 -8.24 5.04 1.75
C ASP A 22 -7.59 4.21 2.83
N LEU A 23 -6.27 4.26 2.90
CA LEU A 23 -5.47 3.48 3.84
C LEU A 23 -4.46 4.40 4.52
N SER A 24 -4.37 4.30 5.84
CA SER A 24 -3.38 5.02 6.63
C SER A 24 -2.49 4.01 7.36
N VAL A 25 -1.18 4.17 7.20
CA VAL A 25 -0.19 3.24 7.74
C VAL A 25 0.88 4.02 8.51
N ASN A 26 1.06 3.68 9.79
CA ASN A 26 2.21 4.14 10.57
C ASN A 26 3.34 3.14 10.43
N VAL A 27 4.53 3.63 10.09
CA VAL A 27 5.69 2.77 9.84
C VAL A 27 6.72 2.96 10.94
N THR A 28 7.18 1.85 11.49
CA THR A 28 8.26 1.84 12.47
C THR A 28 9.39 0.94 12.00
N LYS A 29 10.56 1.13 12.60
CA LYS A 29 11.71 0.26 12.43
C LYS A 29 12.21 -0.11 13.81
N SER A 30 12.05 -1.38 14.18
CA SER A 30 12.40 -1.87 15.54
C SER A 30 11.74 -1.03 16.64
N GLY A 31 10.47 -0.69 16.44
CA GLY A 31 9.67 0.08 17.41
C GLY A 31 9.88 1.58 17.39
N VAL A 32 10.78 2.07 16.54
CA VAL A 32 11.06 3.52 16.42
C VAL A 32 10.40 4.04 15.14
N ALA A 33 9.82 5.25 15.20
CA ALA A 33 9.20 5.86 14.03
C ALA A 33 10.17 5.90 12.85
N TYR A 34 9.72 5.44 11.70
CA TYR A 34 10.52 5.39 10.47
C TYR A 34 10.24 6.65 9.67
N ASP A 35 11.14 7.63 9.74
CA ASP A 35 10.97 8.93 9.09
C ASP A 35 11.14 8.79 7.58
N MET A 36 10.06 9.04 6.84
CA MET A 36 10.04 8.97 5.39
C MET A 36 9.99 10.34 4.72
N SER A 37 10.19 11.41 5.49
CA SER A 37 10.16 12.78 4.97
C SER A 37 11.19 12.95 3.85
N GLY A 38 10.75 13.48 2.71
CA GLY A 38 11.63 13.67 1.55
C GLY A 38 12.01 12.41 0.80
N LYS A 39 11.46 11.27 1.17
CA LYS A 39 11.73 10.00 0.49
C LYS A 39 10.72 9.77 -0.63
N THR A 40 11.10 8.94 -1.60
CA THR A 40 10.19 8.48 -2.65
C THR A 40 9.62 7.13 -2.25
N ILE A 41 8.31 7.12 -1.96
CA ILE A 41 7.60 5.91 -1.57
C ILE A 41 6.71 5.49 -2.74
N ARG A 42 6.74 4.21 -3.07
CA ARG A 42 5.87 3.63 -4.10
C ARG A 42 5.13 2.43 -3.56
N ALA A 43 3.92 2.25 -4.09
CA ALA A 43 3.13 1.07 -3.80
C ALA A 43 2.62 0.50 -5.11
N MET A 44 2.78 -0.80 -5.28
CA MET A 44 2.31 -1.52 -6.46
C MET A 44 1.17 -2.44 -6.07
N VAL A 45 0.07 -2.36 -6.81
CA VAL A 45 -1.05 -3.29 -6.67
C VAL A 45 -0.93 -4.31 -7.78
N LYS A 46 -0.80 -5.58 -7.42
CA LYS A 46 -0.52 -6.68 -8.35
C LYS A 46 -1.60 -7.74 -8.28
N ALA A 47 -1.85 -8.39 -9.41
CA ALA A 47 -2.77 -9.53 -9.43
C ALA A 47 -2.20 -10.75 -8.72
N ASN A 48 -0.88 -10.90 -8.67
CA ASN A 48 -0.18 -12.00 -8.02
C ASN A 48 1.13 -11.47 -7.43
N ARG A 49 1.49 -11.95 -6.24
CA ARG A 49 2.71 -11.52 -5.54
C ARG A 49 3.98 -11.75 -6.36
N ASN A 50 4.00 -12.78 -7.19
CA ASN A 50 5.19 -13.15 -7.96
C ASN A 50 5.28 -12.41 -9.29
N TYR A 51 4.28 -11.60 -9.64
CA TYR A 51 4.31 -10.84 -10.88
C TYR A 51 5.21 -9.62 -10.72
N GLN A 52 5.96 -9.31 -11.76
CA GLN A 52 6.73 -8.07 -11.83
C GLN A 52 5.90 -6.91 -12.36
N SER A 53 4.84 -7.21 -13.11
CA SER A 53 3.92 -6.20 -13.60
C SER A 53 2.87 -5.86 -12.54
N TYR A 54 2.39 -4.63 -12.55
CA TYR A 54 1.39 -4.15 -11.61
C TYR A 54 0.11 -3.73 -12.34
N LEU A 55 -1.01 -3.79 -11.60
CA LEU A 55 -2.29 -3.25 -12.07
C LEU A 55 -2.36 -1.75 -11.83
N TYR A 56 -1.85 -1.28 -10.70
CA TYR A 56 -1.81 0.12 -10.32
C TYR A 56 -0.51 0.44 -9.63
N LEU A 57 0.00 1.64 -9.89
CA LEU A 57 1.16 2.20 -9.21
C LEU A 57 0.74 3.46 -8.47
N MET A 58 1.09 3.56 -7.19
CA MET A 58 0.91 4.74 -6.38
C MET A 58 2.27 5.29 -5.99
N SER A 59 2.38 6.62 -5.96
CA SER A 59 3.66 7.29 -5.66
C SER A 59 3.46 8.42 -4.68
N SER A 60 4.48 8.67 -3.86
CA SER A 60 4.48 9.82 -2.96
C SER A 60 4.45 11.13 -3.76
N GLY A 61 3.73 12.11 -3.22
CA GLY A 61 3.48 13.36 -3.92
C GLY A 61 2.30 13.30 -4.87
N SER A 62 1.68 12.14 -5.03
CA SER A 62 0.49 11.92 -5.86
C SER A 62 -0.56 11.18 -5.03
N GLU A 63 -0.67 9.86 -5.18
CA GLU A 63 -1.65 9.06 -4.42
C GLU A 63 -1.23 8.79 -2.98
N ILE A 64 0.06 8.91 -2.68
CA ILE A 64 0.61 8.67 -1.34
C ILE A 64 1.04 9.99 -0.73
N THR A 65 0.54 10.28 0.46
CA THR A 65 0.96 11.43 1.26
C THR A 65 1.81 10.96 2.42
N ILE A 66 2.99 11.57 2.57
CA ILE A 66 3.90 11.25 3.67
C ILE A 66 3.76 12.32 4.75
N SER A 67 3.56 11.87 5.99
CA SER A 67 3.63 12.73 7.18
C SER A 67 4.55 12.05 8.18
N THR A 68 5.82 12.37 8.14
CA THR A 68 6.92 11.79 8.94
C THR A 68 6.96 10.27 8.80
N ALA A 69 6.33 9.55 9.70
CA ALA A 69 6.30 8.08 9.70
C ALA A 69 4.94 7.52 9.28
N ASN A 70 4.04 8.38 8.80
CA ASN A 70 2.71 7.97 8.37
C ASN A 70 2.57 8.08 6.87
N LEU A 71 2.00 7.05 6.25
CA LEU A 71 1.63 7.01 4.84
C LEU A 71 0.11 6.99 4.73
N THR A 72 -0.44 7.89 3.93
CA THR A 72 -1.86 7.89 3.60
C THR A 72 -2.01 7.65 2.10
N PHE A 73 -2.81 6.65 1.75
CA PHE A 73 -3.07 6.27 0.37
C PHE A 73 -4.45 6.73 -0.04
N SER A 74 -4.57 7.26 -1.25
CA SER A 74 -5.85 7.70 -1.80
C SER A 74 -5.86 7.47 -3.29
N LYS A 75 -6.68 6.52 -3.76
CA LYS A 75 -6.81 6.21 -5.18
C LYS A 75 -8.11 5.45 -5.44
N VAL A 76 -8.78 5.82 -6.52
CA VAL A 76 -9.93 5.07 -7.02
C VAL A 76 -9.43 4.02 -8.01
N MET A 77 -9.77 2.76 -7.78
CA MET A 77 -9.34 1.65 -8.61
C MET A 77 -10.53 0.86 -9.10
N ASN A 78 -10.40 0.32 -10.30
CA ASN A 78 -11.32 -0.67 -10.84
C ASN A 78 -10.57 -1.98 -10.99
N ILE A 79 -10.76 -2.87 -10.04
CA ILE A 79 -10.05 -4.14 -9.95
C ILE A 79 -11.01 -5.25 -10.34
N LYS A 80 -10.59 -6.08 -11.30
CA LYS A 80 -11.43 -7.18 -11.80
C LYS A 80 -11.22 -8.48 -11.04
N GLN A 81 -10.12 -8.59 -10.32
CA GLN A 81 -9.79 -9.74 -9.49
C GLN A 81 -10.49 -9.63 -8.13
N ASP A 82 -10.80 -10.78 -7.51
CA ASP A 82 -11.38 -10.79 -6.16
C ASP A 82 -10.34 -10.53 -5.08
N THR A 83 -9.10 -10.81 -5.37
CA THR A 83 -7.96 -10.62 -4.47
C THR A 83 -6.80 -10.09 -5.25
N VAL A 84 -6.16 -9.04 -4.73
CA VAL A 84 -4.92 -8.50 -5.27
C VAL A 84 -3.94 -8.28 -4.12
N TYR A 85 -2.71 -7.95 -4.44
CA TYR A 85 -1.64 -7.77 -3.47
C TYR A 85 -1.05 -6.38 -3.61
N ILE A 86 -0.66 -5.79 -2.48
CA ILE A 86 0.00 -4.50 -2.47
C ILE A 86 1.39 -4.65 -1.86
N ASP A 87 2.40 -4.06 -2.50
CA ASP A 87 3.75 -3.97 -1.98
C ASP A 87 4.12 -2.50 -1.85
N ILE A 88 4.61 -2.12 -0.68
CA ILE A 88 5.02 -0.74 -0.38
C ILE A 88 6.53 -0.71 -0.24
N TYR A 89 7.16 0.22 -0.97
CA TYR A 89 8.60 0.25 -1.12
C TYR A 89 9.12 1.69 -0.99
N ASN A 90 10.20 1.86 -0.21
CA ASN A 90 10.95 3.09 -0.15
C ASN A 90 12.07 3.02 -1.18
N GLU A 91 11.90 3.71 -2.30
CA GLU A 91 12.87 3.67 -3.39
C GLU A 91 14.15 4.44 -3.08
N THR A 92 14.07 5.49 -2.28
CA THR A 92 15.23 6.31 -1.94
C THR A 92 16.28 5.48 -1.21
N ASP A 93 15.84 4.69 -0.22
CA ASP A 93 16.73 3.88 0.59
C ASP A 93 16.74 2.41 0.18
N GLN A 94 15.94 2.04 -0.81
CA GLN A 94 15.78 0.67 -1.29
C GLN A 94 15.33 -0.28 -0.18
N ASP A 95 14.38 0.17 0.64
CA ASP A 95 13.81 -0.59 1.74
C ASP A 95 12.40 -1.07 1.39
N TYR A 96 12.17 -2.36 1.55
CA TYR A 96 10.82 -2.89 1.49
C TYR A 96 10.10 -2.56 2.80
N ILE A 97 9.00 -1.80 2.70
CA ILE A 97 8.26 -1.37 3.90
C ILE A 97 7.33 -2.46 4.37
N GLY A 98 6.55 -3.01 3.46
CA GLY A 98 5.61 -4.06 3.79
C GLY A 98 4.61 -4.25 2.68
N GLY A 99 3.76 -5.23 2.85
CA GLY A 99 2.75 -5.52 1.87
C GLY A 99 1.64 -6.34 2.45
N GLY A 100 0.69 -6.68 1.62
CA GLY A 100 -0.43 -7.45 2.07
C GLY A 100 -1.41 -7.78 0.96
N LEU A 101 -2.50 -8.35 1.39
CA LEU A 101 -3.58 -8.80 0.53
C LEU A 101 -4.72 -7.80 0.61
N ILE A 102 -5.25 -7.44 -0.55
CA ILE A 102 -6.44 -6.62 -0.67
C ILE A 102 -7.57 -7.50 -1.16
N LYS A 103 -8.60 -7.65 -0.34
CA LYS A 103 -9.80 -8.37 -0.72
C LYS A 103 -10.79 -7.38 -1.31
N VAL A 104 -11.12 -7.58 -2.58
CA VAL A 104 -11.94 -6.65 -3.35
C VAL A 104 -13.41 -7.03 -3.17
N LYS A 105 -14.21 -6.08 -2.71
CA LYS A 105 -15.65 -6.22 -2.65
C LYS A 105 -16.27 -5.51 -3.84
N ARG A 106 -17.11 -6.21 -4.56
CA ARG A 106 -17.84 -5.63 -5.68
C ARG A 106 -19.13 -5.01 -5.20
N ASN A 107 -19.49 -3.89 -5.80
CA ASN A 107 -20.83 -3.35 -5.66
C ASN A 107 -21.78 -4.25 -6.45
N ILE A 108 -22.53 -5.05 -5.74
CA ILE A 108 -23.64 -5.75 -6.36
C ILE A 108 -24.82 -4.81 -6.31
N THR A 109 -25.10 -4.18 -7.44
CA THR A 109 -26.35 -3.47 -7.62
C THR A 109 -27.33 -4.47 -8.17
N THR A 110 -28.23 -4.86 -7.36
CA THR A 110 -29.38 -5.62 -7.83
C THR A 110 -30.51 -4.67 -8.17
#